data_c4ebb9c3c4abbf929a20e0f4179b3470
#
_entry.id   c4ebb9c3c4abbf929a20e0f4179b3470
#
_cell.length_a   1.000
_cell.length_b   1.000
_cell.length_c   1.000
_cell.angle_alpha   90.00
_cell.angle_beta   90.00
_cell.angle_gamma   90.00
#
_symmetry.space_group_name_H-M   'P 1'
#
loop_
_entity.id
_entity.type
_entity.pdbx_description
1 polymer ?
#
loop_
_entity_poly.entity_id
_entity_poly.type
_entity_poly.pdbx_seq_one_letter_code
_entity_poly.pdbx_strand_id
1 'polypeptide(L)'
;MERSHPSDRSGTQRSASPPTPSQPGRRADSRAEFAVGGSRLGLIAGAGHLPVEVVRRLRGEGCELAAIAFEGLTDAALDAALPEGKLRRLRLGRLAAMAEAMDELGIDRVLLLGKVSKTLLFDGSELVEPDEEAIALLARLADRADEPLMGAIAEWLVERGFELASQEAELASMLATRGPLSKRVPQLSELADLAVGRAAVAGLGRAGVGQCVVVKQGCVLALEAIEGTDAAIRRAGELGGAGATVVKAARPGQDRRFDLPAVGPDTIEAMRRAGASALAIEAGSSLIIDAAAVGAAADRAEIAVWGFDASEDAS
;
A
#
# COMPACT_ATOMS: atom_id res chain seq x y z
N MET A 1 81.26 19.64 -6.54
CA MET A 1 81.82 19.71 -5.21
C MET A 1 80.80 19.23 -4.28
N GLU A 2 80.98 18.16 -3.85
CA GLU A 2 81.46 17.35 -2.68
C GLU A 2 80.26 16.79 -1.96
N ARG A 3 80.03 15.48 -2.14
CA ARG A 3 80.35 14.35 -1.22
C ARG A 3 79.88 14.54 0.20
N SER A 4 79.04 13.66 0.69
CA SER A 4 79.39 12.43 1.38
C SER A 4 78.12 11.71 1.97
N HIS A 5 78.09 10.41 1.76
CA HIS A 5 77.42 9.36 2.56
C HIS A 5 78.24 9.03 3.80
N PRO A 6 77.84 8.11 4.71
CA PRO A 6 76.58 7.37 5.01
C PRO A 6 76.27 7.28 6.57
N SER A 7 75.21 6.69 6.98
CA SER A 7 75.20 5.63 8.03
C SER A 7 73.81 5.04 8.29
N ASP A 8 73.78 3.81 8.08
CA ASP A 8 73.06 2.66 8.53
C ASP A 8 72.46 2.72 9.95
N ARG A 9 71.19 2.35 10.10
CA ARG A 9 70.67 1.62 11.26
C ARG A 9 69.39 0.83 10.93
N SER A 10 69.55 -0.45 10.93
CA SER A 10 68.59 -1.52 10.96
C SER A 10 67.48 -1.31 11.98
N GLY A 11 66.23 -1.42 11.57
CA GLY A 11 65.04 -1.49 12.41
C GLY A 11 64.06 -2.48 11.86
N THR A 12 64.00 -3.66 12.45
CA THR A 12 63.07 -4.80 12.19
C THR A 12 61.62 -4.37 12.11
N GLN A 13 61.06 -4.43 10.93
CA GLN A 13 59.63 -4.33 10.74
C GLN A 13 58.96 -5.69 10.97
N ARG A 14 58.11 -5.77 12.00
CA ARG A 14 57.19 -6.87 12.19
C ARG A 14 56.05 -6.73 11.16
N SER A 15 55.90 -7.75 10.35
CA SER A 15 54.81 -7.91 9.40
C SER A 15 53.50 -8.15 10.16
N ALA A 16 52.57 -7.21 10.07
CA ALA A 16 51.18 -7.43 10.45
C ALA A 16 50.41 -7.95 9.25
N SER A 17 49.82 -9.14 9.40
CA SER A 17 48.93 -9.74 8.40
C SER A 17 47.65 -8.91 8.27
N PRO A 18 47.04 -8.79 7.06
CA PRO A 18 45.79 -8.07 6.88
C PRO A 18 44.62 -8.88 7.47
N PRO A 19 43.57 -8.21 7.96
CA PRO A 19 42.41 -8.88 8.48
C PRO A 19 41.62 -9.58 7.35
N THR A 20 41.22 -10.82 7.62
CA THR A 20 40.36 -11.65 6.78
C THR A 20 39.02 -10.97 6.54
N PRO A 21 38.50 -10.91 5.29
CA PRO A 21 37.17 -10.37 5.05
C PRO A 21 36.10 -11.26 5.69
N SER A 22 35.29 -10.68 6.56
CA SER A 22 34.09 -11.30 7.13
C SER A 22 33.12 -11.69 6.02
N GLN A 23 32.75 -12.96 5.99
CA GLN A 23 31.73 -13.50 5.08
C GLN A 23 30.39 -12.80 5.29
N PRO A 24 29.62 -12.50 4.22
CA PRO A 24 28.26 -11.97 4.36
C PRO A 24 27.39 -13.04 5.01
N GLY A 25 26.84 -12.70 6.17
CA GLY A 25 25.91 -13.55 6.92
C GLY A 25 24.75 -13.96 6.02
N ARG A 26 24.45 -15.25 6.03
CA ARG A 26 23.22 -15.85 5.48
C ARG A 26 22.03 -15.08 6.05
N ARG A 27 21.23 -14.48 5.19
CA ARG A 27 19.88 -14.05 5.55
C ARG A 27 19.10 -15.33 5.83
N ALA A 28 18.88 -15.60 7.10
CA ALA A 28 17.98 -16.63 7.56
C ALA A 28 16.54 -16.27 7.13
N ASP A 29 15.79 -17.27 6.70
CA ASP A 29 14.35 -17.20 6.43
C ASP A 29 13.63 -16.58 7.64
N SER A 30 13.21 -15.32 7.53
CA SER A 30 12.61 -14.56 8.63
C SER A 30 11.20 -15.03 9.03
N ARG A 31 10.64 -16.03 8.34
CA ARG A 31 9.31 -16.57 8.62
C ARG A 31 9.26 -17.60 9.76
N ALA A 32 10.39 -18.19 10.15
CA ALA A 32 10.43 -19.26 11.16
C ALA A 32 10.82 -18.78 12.56
N GLU A 33 11.38 -17.59 12.73
CA GLU A 33 11.86 -17.10 14.03
C GLU A 33 10.89 -16.20 14.80
N PHE A 34 9.79 -15.73 14.15
CA PHE A 34 8.79 -14.88 14.82
C PHE A 34 7.67 -15.63 15.56
N ALA A 35 7.74 -16.95 15.61
CA ALA A 35 6.76 -17.78 16.34
C ALA A 35 7.06 -17.98 17.84
N VAL A 36 8.12 -17.36 18.38
CA VAL A 36 8.51 -17.54 19.80
C VAL A 36 8.72 -16.16 20.45
N GLY A 37 7.60 -15.61 20.95
CA GLY A 37 7.59 -14.38 21.74
C GLY A 37 6.62 -13.35 21.15
N GLY A 38 5.36 -13.58 21.37
CA GLY A 38 4.14 -12.87 21.04
C GLY A 38 4.17 -11.37 20.77
N SER A 39 4.82 -10.91 19.71
CA SER A 39 4.60 -9.53 19.26
C SER A 39 3.18 -9.43 18.71
N ARG A 40 2.36 -8.57 19.32
CA ARG A 40 0.95 -8.42 18.94
C ARG A 40 0.81 -7.44 17.79
N LEU A 41 0.33 -7.95 16.65
CA LEU A 41 0.04 -7.12 15.48
C LEU A 41 -1.23 -6.30 15.74
N GLY A 42 -1.10 -4.98 15.60
CA GLY A 42 -2.21 -4.03 15.62
C GLY A 42 -2.46 -3.47 14.24
N LEU A 43 -3.73 -3.14 13.97
CA LEU A 43 -4.13 -2.45 12.76
C LEU A 43 -4.53 -1.01 13.08
N ILE A 44 -4.07 -0.06 12.27
CA ILE A 44 -4.69 1.26 12.18
C ILE A 44 -5.57 1.24 10.94
N ALA A 45 -6.88 1.26 11.16
CA ALA A 45 -7.90 0.96 10.17
C ALA A 45 -8.62 2.23 9.68
N GLY A 46 -8.35 2.66 8.45
CA GLY A 46 -9.10 3.68 7.73
C GLY A 46 -10.40 3.16 7.13
N ALA A 47 -10.90 3.87 6.13
CA ALA A 47 -12.12 3.54 5.39
C ALA A 47 -11.94 2.36 4.43
N GLY A 48 -13.06 1.75 4.05
CA GLY A 48 -13.15 0.69 3.05
C GLY A 48 -13.09 -0.71 3.64
N HIS A 49 -13.28 -1.70 2.79
CA HIS A 49 -13.40 -3.11 3.17
C HIS A 49 -12.08 -3.81 3.51
N LEU A 50 -10.93 -3.25 3.07
CA LEU A 50 -9.62 -3.88 3.27
C LEU A 50 -9.32 -4.23 4.74
N PRO A 51 -9.53 -3.34 5.73
CA PRO A 51 -9.26 -3.67 7.13
C PRO A 51 -10.06 -4.87 7.64
N VAL A 52 -11.35 -4.95 7.27
CA VAL A 52 -12.23 -6.04 7.69
C VAL A 52 -11.78 -7.37 7.12
N GLU A 53 -11.43 -7.39 5.83
CA GLU A 53 -10.99 -8.60 5.13
C GLU A 53 -9.65 -9.10 5.65
N VAL A 54 -8.70 -8.18 5.89
CA VAL A 54 -7.39 -8.54 6.46
C VAL A 54 -7.55 -9.12 7.87
N VAL A 55 -8.39 -8.52 8.71
CA VAL A 55 -8.67 -9.05 10.06
C VAL A 55 -9.26 -10.45 9.97
N ARG A 56 -10.29 -10.67 9.14
CA ARG A 56 -10.89 -12.00 8.97
C ARG A 56 -9.88 -13.05 8.55
N ARG A 57 -9.06 -12.69 7.59
CA ARG A 57 -8.03 -13.56 7.04
C ARG A 57 -6.96 -13.91 8.08
N LEU A 58 -6.28 -12.91 8.66
CA LEU A 58 -5.19 -13.14 9.61
C LEU A 58 -5.68 -13.87 10.86
N ARG A 59 -6.90 -13.60 11.31
CA ARG A 59 -7.52 -14.39 12.39
C ARG A 59 -7.82 -15.83 11.97
N GLY A 60 -8.24 -16.05 10.74
CA GLY A 60 -8.40 -17.40 10.18
C GLY A 60 -7.07 -18.18 10.12
N GLU A 61 -5.95 -17.48 10.01
CA GLU A 61 -4.59 -18.02 10.08
C GLU A 61 -4.07 -18.16 11.53
N GLY A 62 -4.90 -17.83 12.54
CA GLY A 62 -4.56 -17.97 13.96
C GLY A 62 -3.83 -16.79 14.58
N CYS A 63 -3.73 -15.64 13.87
CA CYS A 63 -3.09 -14.45 14.40
C CYS A 63 -3.97 -13.76 15.46
N GLU A 64 -3.37 -13.38 16.60
CA GLU A 64 -4.00 -12.46 17.55
C GLU A 64 -3.84 -11.03 17.08
N LEU A 65 -4.98 -10.33 16.94
CA LEU A 65 -5.03 -8.97 16.42
C LEU A 65 -5.78 -8.04 17.37
N ALA A 66 -5.34 -6.78 17.37
CA ALA A 66 -6.10 -5.66 17.91
C ALA A 66 -6.16 -4.55 16.87
N ALA A 67 -7.06 -3.58 17.02
CA ALA A 67 -7.16 -2.50 16.05
C ALA A 67 -7.54 -1.15 16.68
N ILE A 68 -7.04 -0.11 16.04
CA ILE A 68 -7.55 1.26 16.17
C ILE A 68 -8.40 1.55 14.93
N ALA A 69 -9.60 2.03 15.13
CA ALA A 69 -10.54 2.44 14.08
C ALA A 69 -10.93 3.90 14.27
N PHE A 70 -11.40 4.54 13.22
CA PHE A 70 -11.82 5.94 13.29
C PHE A 70 -13.34 6.06 13.23
N GLU A 71 -13.90 6.85 14.15
CA GLU A 71 -15.34 7.14 14.25
C GLU A 71 -15.84 7.75 12.94
N GLY A 72 -16.98 7.24 12.45
CA GLY A 72 -17.60 7.73 11.21
C GLY A 72 -16.83 7.45 9.92
N LEU A 73 -15.64 6.83 9.99
CA LEU A 73 -14.79 6.55 8.84
C LEU A 73 -14.60 5.04 8.60
N THR A 74 -14.20 4.30 9.64
CA THR A 74 -13.91 2.87 9.52
C THR A 74 -15.21 2.06 9.54
N ASP A 75 -15.29 1.08 8.62
CA ASP A 75 -16.44 0.19 8.50
C ASP A 75 -16.80 -0.46 9.84
N ALA A 76 -18.09 -0.38 10.20
CA ALA A 76 -18.62 -0.96 11.44
C ALA A 76 -18.51 -2.50 11.46
N ALA A 77 -18.40 -3.16 10.31
CA ALA A 77 -18.18 -4.60 10.23
C ALA A 77 -16.87 -5.04 10.93
N LEU A 78 -15.93 -4.12 11.17
CA LEU A 78 -14.71 -4.38 11.91
C LEU A 78 -14.99 -4.75 13.38
N ASP A 79 -16.05 -4.19 13.98
CA ASP A 79 -16.44 -4.48 15.37
C ASP A 79 -16.79 -5.97 15.56
N ALA A 80 -17.48 -6.55 14.59
CA ALA A 80 -17.82 -7.97 14.60
C ALA A 80 -16.66 -8.90 14.17
N ALA A 81 -15.64 -8.36 13.53
CA ALA A 81 -14.50 -9.13 13.06
C ALA A 81 -13.44 -9.36 14.14
N LEU A 82 -13.42 -8.54 15.20
CA LEU A 82 -12.46 -8.64 16.31
C LEU A 82 -13.12 -9.14 17.60
N PRO A 83 -12.37 -9.78 18.51
CA PRO A 83 -12.87 -10.10 19.84
C PRO A 83 -13.21 -8.86 20.65
N GLU A 84 -14.12 -9.00 21.61
CA GLU A 84 -14.46 -7.95 22.55
C GLU A 84 -13.19 -7.40 23.26
N GLY A 85 -13.10 -6.09 23.38
CA GLY A 85 -11.96 -5.39 24.00
C GLY A 85 -10.71 -5.28 23.12
N LYS A 86 -10.71 -5.79 21.88
CA LYS A 86 -9.58 -5.70 20.94
C LYS A 86 -9.70 -4.57 19.91
N LEU A 87 -10.73 -3.74 20.02
CA LEU A 87 -10.94 -2.59 19.16
C LEU A 87 -11.09 -1.33 20.01
N ARG A 88 -10.44 -0.23 19.56
CA ARG A 88 -10.69 1.12 20.05
C ARG A 88 -11.10 2.00 18.89
N ARG A 89 -12.19 2.77 19.06
CA ARG A 89 -12.63 3.78 18.10
C ARG A 89 -12.24 5.15 18.62
N LEU A 90 -11.58 5.93 17.77
CA LEU A 90 -11.08 7.26 18.08
C LEU A 90 -11.50 8.24 16.98
N ARG A 91 -11.52 9.52 17.28
CA ARG A 91 -11.61 10.56 16.26
C ARG A 91 -10.29 10.65 15.49
N LEU A 92 -10.40 10.89 14.17
CA LEU A 92 -9.21 11.06 13.32
C LEU A 92 -8.42 12.30 13.77
N GLY A 93 -7.10 12.15 13.92
CA GLY A 93 -6.21 13.22 14.37
C GLY A 93 -5.87 13.19 15.87
N ARG A 94 -6.43 12.29 16.66
CA ARG A 94 -6.10 12.10 18.08
C ARG A 94 -4.88 11.19 18.22
N LEU A 95 -3.69 11.69 17.86
CA LEU A 95 -2.46 10.90 17.83
C LEU A 95 -2.02 10.44 19.23
N ALA A 96 -2.05 11.31 20.23
CA ALA A 96 -1.70 10.95 21.60
C ALA A 96 -2.61 9.82 22.14
N ALA A 97 -3.94 9.99 21.99
CA ALA A 97 -4.90 8.96 22.39
C ALA A 97 -4.76 7.65 21.59
N MET A 98 -4.31 7.73 20.34
CA MET A 98 -4.02 6.55 19.52
C MET A 98 -2.82 5.77 20.07
N ALA A 99 -1.74 6.45 20.46
CA ALA A 99 -0.58 5.81 21.07
C ALA A 99 -0.96 5.15 22.42
N GLU A 100 -1.67 5.85 23.30
CA GLU A 100 -2.15 5.31 24.58
C GLU A 100 -3.03 4.06 24.36
N ALA A 101 -3.96 4.10 23.41
CA ALA A 101 -4.82 2.97 23.10
C ALA A 101 -4.05 1.77 22.54
N MET A 102 -3.01 2.01 21.74
CA MET A 102 -2.13 0.95 21.24
C MET A 102 -1.33 0.29 22.38
N ASP A 103 -0.81 1.06 23.32
CA ASP A 103 -0.11 0.55 24.51
C ASP A 103 -1.06 -0.28 25.39
N GLU A 104 -2.29 0.20 25.65
CA GLU A 104 -3.32 -0.54 26.40
C GLU A 104 -3.69 -1.87 25.75
N LEU A 105 -3.74 -1.90 24.41
CA LEU A 105 -4.01 -3.11 23.64
C LEU A 105 -2.79 -4.03 23.53
N GLY A 106 -1.63 -3.57 23.98
CA GLY A 106 -0.34 -4.27 23.92
C GLY A 106 0.14 -4.48 22.48
N ILE A 107 -0.07 -3.49 21.61
CA ILE A 107 0.36 -3.52 20.22
C ILE A 107 1.84 -3.15 20.17
N ASP A 108 2.65 -3.97 19.52
CA ASP A 108 4.08 -3.73 19.30
C ASP A 108 4.37 -3.43 17.83
N ARG A 109 3.61 -4.08 16.93
CA ARG A 109 3.75 -3.95 15.47
C ARG A 109 2.46 -3.39 14.89
N VAL A 110 2.56 -2.46 13.96
CA VAL A 110 1.42 -1.73 13.42
C VAL A 110 1.33 -1.90 11.91
N LEU A 111 0.18 -2.36 11.43
CA LEU A 111 -0.16 -2.44 10.02
C LEU A 111 -1.18 -1.34 9.69
N LEU A 112 -0.80 -0.42 8.80
CA LEU A 112 -1.69 0.65 8.32
C LEU A 112 -2.55 0.11 7.19
N LEU A 113 -3.88 0.22 7.29
CA LEU A 113 -4.83 -0.32 6.32
C LEU A 113 -6.00 0.62 6.05
N GLY A 114 -6.51 0.56 4.82
CA GLY A 114 -7.67 1.36 4.42
C GLY A 114 -7.29 2.78 3.98
N LYS A 115 -8.30 3.57 3.67
CA LYS A 115 -8.12 4.91 3.10
C LYS A 115 -8.50 5.98 4.12
N VAL A 116 -7.75 7.09 4.12
CA VAL A 116 -8.16 8.35 4.75
C VAL A 116 -8.19 9.39 3.65
N SER A 117 -9.40 9.87 3.30
CA SER A 117 -9.52 10.86 2.23
C SER A 117 -8.90 12.19 2.64
N LYS A 118 -8.08 12.75 1.76
CA LYS A 118 -7.54 14.12 1.93
C LYS A 118 -8.63 15.17 2.00
N THR A 119 -9.79 14.94 1.39
CA THR A 119 -10.91 15.86 1.45
C THR A 119 -11.30 16.18 2.88
N LEU A 120 -11.17 15.22 3.81
CA LEU A 120 -11.41 15.44 5.24
C LEU A 120 -10.51 16.52 5.86
N LEU A 121 -9.32 16.77 5.29
CA LEU A 121 -8.40 17.80 5.76
C LEU A 121 -8.77 19.20 5.24
N PHE A 122 -9.56 19.27 4.15
CA PHE A 122 -9.94 20.52 3.49
C PHE A 122 -11.38 20.95 3.82
N ASP A 123 -12.26 19.98 4.10
CA ASP A 123 -13.72 20.22 4.25
C ASP A 123 -14.11 20.72 5.64
N GLY A 124 -13.16 20.86 6.57
CA GLY A 124 -13.45 21.18 7.98
C GLY A 124 -14.34 20.11 8.61
N SER A 125 -14.18 18.85 8.21
CA SER A 125 -14.99 17.72 8.64
C SER A 125 -14.99 17.58 10.17
N GLU A 126 -16.16 17.44 10.77
CA GLU A 126 -16.34 17.14 12.20
C GLU A 126 -15.70 15.78 12.62
N LEU A 127 -15.32 14.95 11.64
CA LEU A 127 -14.64 13.68 11.88
C LEU A 127 -13.15 13.88 12.26
N VAL A 128 -12.56 15.05 11.98
CA VAL A 128 -11.16 15.35 12.23
C VAL A 128 -11.04 16.21 13.47
N GLU A 129 -10.37 15.69 14.50
CA GLU A 129 -10.12 16.40 15.76
C GLU A 129 -8.64 16.30 16.13
N PRO A 130 -7.77 17.17 15.55
CA PRO A 130 -6.34 17.08 15.78
C PRO A 130 -5.99 17.51 17.19
N ASP A 131 -5.23 16.67 17.92
CA ASP A 131 -4.59 17.03 19.17
C ASP A 131 -3.29 17.80 18.92
N GLU A 132 -2.60 18.20 20.01
CA GLU A 132 -1.36 18.96 19.94
C GLU A 132 -0.25 18.23 19.16
N GLU A 133 -0.21 16.90 19.26
CA GLU A 133 0.77 16.08 18.53
C GLU A 133 0.47 16.05 17.03
N ALA A 134 -0.78 15.89 16.64
CA ALA A 134 -1.19 15.95 15.25
C ALA A 134 -0.90 17.32 14.65
N ILE A 135 -1.19 18.40 15.39
CA ILE A 135 -0.89 19.79 14.96
C ILE A 135 0.62 19.96 14.78
N ALA A 136 1.43 19.49 15.73
CA ALA A 136 2.88 19.58 15.65
C ALA A 136 3.46 18.77 14.48
N LEU A 137 2.91 17.59 14.21
CA LEU A 137 3.28 16.75 13.06
C LEU A 137 2.95 17.46 11.75
N LEU A 138 1.72 17.95 11.59
CA LEU A 138 1.28 18.66 10.39
C LEU A 138 2.07 19.96 10.15
N ALA A 139 2.51 20.64 11.19
CA ALA A 139 3.32 21.86 11.08
C ALA A 139 4.74 21.61 10.54
N ARG A 140 5.25 20.38 10.62
CA ARG A 140 6.57 20.00 10.07
C ARG A 140 6.52 19.70 8.59
N LEU A 141 5.34 19.45 8.01
CA LEU A 141 5.19 19.07 6.62
C LEU A 141 5.30 20.30 5.71
N ALA A 142 6.18 20.24 4.71
CA ALA A 142 6.33 21.27 3.69
C ALA A 142 5.11 21.33 2.76
N ASP A 143 4.48 20.17 2.52
CA ASP A 143 3.22 20.03 1.81
C ASP A 143 2.34 18.96 2.48
N ARG A 144 1.08 18.87 2.07
CA ARG A 144 0.10 17.90 2.60
C ARG A 144 -0.25 16.81 1.59
N ALA A 145 0.68 16.48 0.71
CA ALA A 145 0.53 15.33 -0.17
C ALA A 145 0.45 14.03 0.66
N ASP A 146 -0.10 12.94 0.07
CA ASP A 146 -0.30 11.68 0.82
C ASP A 146 1.00 11.09 1.32
N GLU A 147 2.00 11.06 0.45
CA GLU A 147 3.27 10.39 0.74
C GLU A 147 4.04 11.06 1.89
N PRO A 148 4.22 12.40 1.94
CA PRO A 148 4.81 13.08 3.09
C PRO A 148 4.01 12.90 4.37
N LEU A 149 2.69 12.94 4.32
CA LEU A 149 1.82 12.78 5.48
C LEU A 149 1.93 11.35 6.06
N MET A 150 1.83 10.34 5.19
CA MET A 150 1.93 8.95 5.62
C MET A 150 3.35 8.61 6.10
N GLY A 151 4.38 9.17 5.45
CA GLY A 151 5.76 9.08 5.92
C GLY A 151 5.94 9.65 7.32
N ALA A 152 5.42 10.83 7.57
CA ALA A 152 5.50 11.47 8.89
C ALA A 152 4.74 10.68 9.98
N ILE A 153 3.59 10.11 9.66
CA ILE A 153 2.85 9.22 10.59
C ILE A 153 3.67 7.95 10.86
N ALA A 154 4.29 7.37 9.84
CA ALA A 154 5.14 6.20 9.99
C ALA A 154 6.37 6.48 10.87
N GLU A 155 7.04 7.62 10.67
CA GLU A 155 8.14 8.08 11.49
C GLU A 155 7.70 8.33 12.94
N TRP A 156 6.57 8.99 13.13
CA TRP A 156 5.99 9.25 14.44
C TRP A 156 5.70 7.95 15.22
N LEU A 157 5.18 6.91 14.55
CA LEU A 157 4.97 5.58 15.14
C LEU A 157 6.29 4.94 15.57
N VAL A 158 7.31 5.00 14.72
CA VAL A 158 8.64 4.44 15.01
C VAL A 158 9.33 5.20 16.15
N GLU A 159 9.24 6.53 16.19
CA GLU A 159 9.77 7.36 17.29
C GLU A 159 9.13 7.00 18.64
N ARG A 160 7.91 6.50 18.65
CA ARG A 160 7.20 6.02 19.84
C ARG A 160 7.44 4.55 20.20
N GLY A 161 8.29 3.88 19.43
CA GLY A 161 8.70 2.51 19.68
C GLY A 161 7.85 1.44 19.03
N PHE A 162 6.88 1.79 18.17
CA PHE A 162 6.11 0.82 17.41
C PHE A 162 6.89 0.37 16.17
N GLU A 163 6.87 -0.93 15.87
CA GLU A 163 7.40 -1.47 14.62
C GLU A 163 6.36 -1.31 13.51
N LEU A 164 6.72 -0.73 12.37
CA LEU A 164 5.83 -0.64 11.23
C LEU A 164 5.86 -1.94 10.42
N ALA A 165 4.76 -2.69 10.43
CA ALA A 165 4.58 -3.90 9.64
C ALA A 165 4.35 -3.53 8.16
N SER A 166 4.90 -4.33 7.24
CA SER A 166 4.80 -4.08 5.80
C SER A 166 3.53 -4.72 5.23
N GLN A 167 2.68 -3.94 4.54
CA GLN A 167 1.56 -4.49 3.77
C GLN A 167 2.04 -5.55 2.76
N GLU A 168 3.15 -5.31 2.07
CA GLU A 168 3.69 -6.26 1.10
C GLU A 168 4.04 -7.61 1.73
N ALA A 169 4.63 -7.60 2.91
CA ALA A 169 5.02 -8.83 3.60
C ALA A 169 3.83 -9.54 4.25
N GLU A 170 3.01 -8.80 5.00
CA GLU A 170 1.86 -9.37 5.73
C GLU A 170 0.74 -9.83 4.80
N LEU A 171 0.56 -9.15 3.65
CA LEU A 171 -0.51 -9.40 2.69
C LEU A 171 0.00 -10.04 1.38
N ALA A 172 1.17 -10.67 1.38
CA ALA A 172 1.79 -11.25 0.19
C ALA A 172 0.86 -12.20 -0.59
N SER A 173 0.00 -12.92 0.11
CA SER A 173 -0.97 -13.85 -0.48
C SER A 173 -2.22 -13.18 -1.06
N MET A 174 -2.41 -11.87 -0.81
CA MET A 174 -3.45 -11.04 -1.42
C MET A 174 -2.93 -10.23 -2.62
N LEU A 175 -1.65 -10.30 -2.94
CA LEU A 175 -1.09 -9.63 -4.11
C LEU A 175 -1.64 -10.25 -5.39
N ALA A 176 -1.96 -9.39 -6.36
CA ALA A 176 -2.37 -9.82 -7.69
C ALA A 176 -1.30 -10.70 -8.32
N THR A 177 -1.71 -11.81 -8.92
CA THR A 177 -0.84 -12.68 -9.69
C THR A 177 -0.88 -12.32 -11.17
N ARG A 178 0.18 -12.67 -11.90
CA ARG A 178 0.23 -12.50 -13.36
C ARG A 178 -0.80 -13.40 -14.07
N GLY A 179 -1.41 -12.89 -15.12
CA GLY A 179 -2.34 -13.62 -15.96
C GLY A 179 -3.80 -13.39 -15.62
N PRO A 180 -4.70 -14.29 -16.07
CA PRO A 180 -6.15 -14.12 -15.90
C PRO A 180 -6.57 -14.30 -14.42
N LEU A 181 -7.40 -13.37 -13.97
CA LEU A 181 -7.99 -13.35 -12.62
C LEU A 181 -9.54 -13.45 -12.69
N SER A 182 -10.10 -13.58 -13.91
CA SER A 182 -11.48 -13.88 -14.23
C SER A 182 -11.55 -14.87 -15.39
N LYS A 183 -12.74 -15.43 -15.67
CA LYS A 183 -12.93 -16.38 -16.80
C LYS A 183 -12.79 -15.71 -18.16
N ARG A 184 -13.32 -14.47 -18.28
CA ARG A 184 -13.15 -13.69 -19.50
C ARG A 184 -11.69 -13.23 -19.59
N VAL A 185 -11.08 -13.42 -20.74
CA VAL A 185 -9.74 -12.90 -21.06
C VAL A 185 -9.85 -11.60 -21.84
N PRO A 186 -8.86 -10.68 -21.74
CA PRO A 186 -8.86 -9.45 -22.50
C PRO A 186 -8.83 -9.70 -24.02
N GLN A 187 -9.53 -8.87 -24.78
CA GLN A 187 -9.47 -8.82 -26.24
C GLN A 187 -8.21 -8.03 -26.70
N LEU A 188 -7.85 -8.16 -27.97
CA LEU A 188 -6.69 -7.46 -28.54
C LEU A 188 -6.81 -5.93 -28.41
N SER A 189 -8.02 -5.38 -28.55
CA SER A 189 -8.26 -3.94 -28.34
C SER A 189 -8.04 -3.50 -26.89
N GLU A 190 -8.43 -4.34 -25.93
CA GLU A 190 -8.22 -4.07 -24.50
C GLU A 190 -6.74 -4.19 -24.11
N LEU A 191 -6.01 -5.12 -24.73
CA LEU A 191 -4.56 -5.22 -24.56
C LEU A 191 -3.82 -4.01 -25.17
N ALA A 192 -4.30 -3.48 -26.30
CA ALA A 192 -3.77 -2.23 -26.87
C ALA A 192 -4.04 -1.03 -25.94
N ASP A 193 -5.24 -0.96 -25.36
CA ASP A 193 -5.59 0.07 -24.36
C ASP A 193 -4.76 -0.08 -23.09
N LEU A 194 -4.44 -1.31 -22.66
CA LEU A 194 -3.52 -1.57 -21.55
C LEU A 194 -2.15 -0.93 -21.78
N ALA A 195 -1.56 -1.07 -22.98
CA ALA A 195 -0.25 -0.48 -23.28
C ALA A 195 -0.27 1.05 -23.12
N VAL A 196 -1.31 1.73 -23.63
CA VAL A 196 -1.52 3.17 -23.43
C VAL A 196 -1.71 3.51 -21.94
N GLY A 197 -2.54 2.73 -21.25
CA GLY A 197 -2.86 2.92 -19.84
C GLY A 197 -1.64 2.76 -18.93
N ARG A 198 -0.74 1.82 -19.21
CA ARG A 198 0.51 1.62 -18.47
C ARG A 198 1.43 2.84 -18.56
N ALA A 199 1.64 3.37 -19.77
CA ALA A 199 2.43 4.58 -19.95
C ALA A 199 1.81 5.78 -19.20
N ALA A 200 0.49 5.93 -19.29
CA ALA A 200 -0.24 7.01 -18.63
C ALA A 200 -0.22 6.88 -17.10
N VAL A 201 -0.48 5.68 -16.52
CA VAL A 201 -0.48 5.47 -15.06
C VAL A 201 0.91 5.65 -14.46
N ALA A 202 1.97 5.25 -15.17
CA ALA A 202 3.35 5.51 -14.74
C ALA A 202 3.66 7.01 -14.71
N GLY A 203 3.18 7.77 -15.69
CA GLY A 203 3.30 9.25 -15.70
C GLY A 203 2.54 9.90 -14.54
N LEU A 204 1.30 9.47 -14.33
CA LEU A 204 0.44 9.91 -13.22
C LEU A 204 1.07 9.63 -11.85
N GLY A 205 1.63 8.43 -11.69
CA GLY A 205 2.32 8.00 -10.48
C GLY A 205 3.58 8.82 -10.19
N ARG A 206 4.41 9.11 -11.21
CA ARG A 206 5.58 10.00 -11.05
C ARG A 206 5.21 11.42 -10.64
N ALA A 207 4.04 11.89 -11.06
CA ALA A 207 3.52 13.20 -10.64
C ALA A 207 2.89 13.18 -9.24
N GLY A 208 2.80 12.02 -8.57
CA GLY A 208 2.18 11.89 -7.25
C GLY A 208 0.66 12.14 -7.22
N VAL A 209 -0.03 12.05 -8.39
CA VAL A 209 -1.44 12.42 -8.52
C VAL A 209 -2.38 11.25 -8.21
N GLY A 210 -2.11 10.08 -8.79
CA GLY A 210 -2.97 8.90 -8.66
C GLY A 210 -2.32 7.63 -9.20
N GLN A 211 -3.09 6.55 -9.27
CA GLN A 211 -2.61 5.22 -9.62
C GLN A 211 -3.59 4.42 -10.49
N CYS A 212 -4.60 5.08 -11.05
CA CYS A 212 -5.59 4.48 -11.95
C CYS A 212 -5.84 5.37 -13.17
N VAL A 213 -5.93 4.74 -14.32
CA VAL A 213 -6.20 5.38 -15.61
C VAL A 213 -7.27 4.57 -16.35
N VAL A 214 -8.18 5.23 -17.04
CA VAL A 214 -9.20 4.59 -17.87
C VAL A 214 -8.98 4.95 -19.34
N VAL A 215 -8.86 3.92 -20.19
CA VAL A 215 -8.53 4.06 -21.61
C VAL A 215 -9.60 3.41 -22.46
N LYS A 216 -9.86 3.95 -23.63
CA LYS A 216 -10.71 3.33 -24.65
C LYS A 216 -10.21 3.67 -26.04
N GLN A 217 -9.96 2.66 -26.86
CA GLN A 217 -9.50 2.80 -28.25
C GLN A 217 -8.25 3.70 -28.36
N GLY A 218 -7.28 3.51 -27.46
CA GLY A 218 -6.05 4.30 -27.40
C GLY A 218 -6.21 5.72 -26.82
N CYS A 219 -7.43 6.12 -26.42
CA CYS A 219 -7.69 7.43 -25.83
C CYS A 219 -7.84 7.33 -24.32
N VAL A 220 -7.06 8.10 -23.56
CA VAL A 220 -7.22 8.24 -22.11
C VAL A 220 -8.49 9.05 -21.85
N LEU A 221 -9.48 8.42 -21.20
CA LEU A 221 -10.77 9.03 -20.86
C LEU A 221 -10.72 9.71 -19.49
N ALA A 222 -10.06 9.08 -18.52
CA ALA A 222 -9.95 9.61 -17.17
C ALA A 222 -8.63 9.19 -16.51
N LEU A 223 -8.12 10.10 -15.69
CA LEU A 223 -7.00 9.91 -14.77
C LEU A 223 -7.56 10.04 -13.36
N GLU A 224 -7.20 9.14 -12.47
CA GLU A 224 -7.53 9.26 -11.04
C GLU A 224 -6.73 10.42 -10.42
N ALA A 225 -7.41 11.24 -9.62
CA ALA A 225 -6.80 12.22 -8.76
C ALA A 225 -7.39 12.11 -7.35
N ILE A 226 -7.66 13.22 -6.68
CA ILE A 226 -8.17 13.25 -5.31
C ILE A 226 -9.56 12.60 -5.15
N GLU A 227 -10.32 12.51 -6.24
CA GLU A 227 -11.66 11.89 -6.27
C GLU A 227 -11.64 10.37 -6.07
N GLY A 228 -10.50 9.71 -6.32
CA GLY A 228 -10.31 8.27 -6.17
C GLY A 228 -10.77 7.44 -7.38
N THR A 229 -10.40 6.15 -7.36
CA THR A 229 -10.55 5.20 -8.46
C THR A 229 -11.99 5.10 -8.99
N ASP A 230 -12.97 4.91 -8.10
CA ASP A 230 -14.38 4.64 -8.51
C ASP A 230 -15.02 5.85 -9.18
N ALA A 231 -14.68 7.06 -8.72
CA ALA A 231 -15.15 8.30 -9.35
C ALA A 231 -14.50 8.53 -10.73
N ALA A 232 -13.22 8.22 -10.88
CA ALA A 232 -12.54 8.27 -12.17
C ALA A 232 -13.15 7.27 -13.19
N ILE A 233 -13.45 6.03 -12.75
CA ILE A 233 -14.12 5.01 -13.57
C ILE A 233 -15.51 5.51 -14.01
N ARG A 234 -16.33 6.02 -13.10
CA ARG A 234 -17.65 6.56 -13.42
C ARG A 234 -17.57 7.68 -14.46
N ARG A 235 -16.69 8.66 -14.22
CA ARG A 235 -16.46 9.79 -15.17
C ARG A 235 -16.05 9.29 -16.56
N ALA A 236 -15.19 8.26 -16.63
CA ALA A 236 -14.82 7.66 -17.91
C ALA A 236 -16.01 7.06 -18.64
N GLY A 237 -16.91 6.35 -17.92
CA GLY A 237 -18.15 5.80 -18.48
C GLY A 237 -19.07 6.90 -19.05
N GLU A 238 -19.20 8.02 -18.35
CA GLU A 238 -19.98 9.18 -18.81
C GLU A 238 -19.40 9.82 -20.08
N LEU A 239 -18.06 9.88 -20.20
CA LEU A 239 -17.37 10.47 -21.34
C LEU A 239 -17.28 9.55 -22.55
N GLY A 240 -16.95 8.28 -22.35
CA GLY A 240 -16.60 7.34 -23.43
C GLY A 240 -17.60 6.22 -23.65
N GLY A 241 -18.62 6.07 -22.79
CA GLY A 241 -19.56 4.95 -22.84
C GLY A 241 -18.88 3.59 -22.56
N ALA A 242 -19.59 2.51 -22.92
CA ALA A 242 -19.16 1.15 -22.62
C ALA A 242 -17.89 0.71 -23.37
N GLY A 243 -17.15 -0.26 -22.80
CA GLY A 243 -16.00 -0.92 -23.44
C GLY A 243 -14.64 -0.30 -23.10
N ALA A 244 -14.53 0.44 -22.02
CA ALA A 244 -13.25 1.00 -21.56
C ALA A 244 -12.43 -0.04 -20.78
N THR A 245 -11.10 0.11 -20.82
CA THR A 245 -10.12 -0.64 -20.04
C THR A 245 -9.63 0.22 -18.87
N VAL A 246 -9.74 -0.30 -17.66
CA VAL A 246 -9.19 0.31 -16.44
C VAL A 246 -7.80 -0.25 -16.20
N VAL A 247 -6.81 0.59 -15.96
CA VAL A 247 -5.43 0.19 -15.65
C VAL A 247 -5.04 0.75 -14.30
N LYS A 248 -4.62 -0.13 -13.39
CA LYS A 248 -4.19 0.23 -12.04
C LYS A 248 -2.82 -0.34 -11.73
N ALA A 249 -1.90 0.53 -11.28
CA ALA A 249 -0.53 0.16 -10.98
C ALA A 249 -0.03 0.91 -9.73
N ALA A 250 1.00 0.37 -9.08
CA ALA A 250 1.70 1.08 -8.03
C ALA A 250 2.44 2.31 -8.59
N ARG A 251 2.54 3.36 -7.80
CA ARG A 251 3.35 4.54 -8.16
C ARG A 251 4.83 4.20 -8.05
N PRO A 252 5.67 4.67 -8.98
CA PRO A 252 7.11 4.53 -8.84
C PRO A 252 7.61 5.16 -7.53
N GLY A 253 8.37 4.40 -6.74
CA GLY A 253 8.87 4.86 -5.45
C GLY A 253 7.87 4.80 -4.29
N GLN A 254 6.65 4.31 -4.51
CA GLN A 254 5.62 4.17 -3.49
C GLN A 254 6.12 3.33 -2.30
N ASP A 255 5.84 3.77 -1.08
CA ASP A 255 6.18 3.02 0.12
C ASP A 255 5.24 1.81 0.28
N ARG A 256 5.76 0.64 -0.05
CA ARG A 256 5.02 -0.63 -0.05
C ARG A 256 4.68 -1.14 1.36
N ARG A 257 5.15 -0.45 2.39
CA ARG A 257 4.81 -0.80 3.77
C ARG A 257 3.37 -0.44 4.11
N PHE A 258 2.79 0.62 3.49
CA PHE A 258 1.47 1.12 3.89
C PHE A 258 0.59 1.66 2.76
N ASP A 259 1.03 1.66 1.50
CA ASP A 259 0.28 2.26 0.40
C ASP A 259 0.27 1.37 -0.86
N LEU A 260 -0.20 0.13 -0.74
CA LEU A 260 -0.41 -0.71 -1.91
C LEU A 260 -1.75 -0.38 -2.58
N PRO A 261 -1.78 -0.26 -3.93
CA PRO A 261 -3.04 -0.21 -4.66
C PRO A 261 -3.91 -1.40 -4.31
N ALA A 262 -5.21 -1.19 -4.18
CA ALA A 262 -6.14 -2.27 -3.88
C ALA A 262 -7.34 -2.24 -4.85
N VAL A 263 -7.82 -3.43 -5.18
CA VAL A 263 -9.03 -3.69 -5.97
C VAL A 263 -9.91 -4.65 -5.19
N GLY A 264 -11.19 -4.33 -5.09
CA GLY A 264 -12.19 -5.17 -4.43
C GLY A 264 -13.47 -5.32 -5.27
N PRO A 265 -14.48 -6.01 -4.74
CA PRO A 265 -15.79 -6.17 -5.41
C PRO A 265 -16.44 -4.82 -5.78
N ASP A 266 -16.26 -3.79 -4.96
CA ASP A 266 -16.81 -2.45 -5.21
C ASP A 266 -16.23 -1.82 -6.48
N THR A 267 -14.93 -2.04 -6.75
CA THR A 267 -14.29 -1.59 -8.00
C THR A 267 -14.92 -2.27 -9.21
N ILE A 268 -15.18 -3.59 -9.13
CA ILE A 268 -15.84 -4.32 -10.21
C ILE A 268 -17.28 -3.81 -10.42
N GLU A 269 -17.99 -3.49 -9.34
CA GLU A 269 -19.34 -2.92 -9.43
C GLU A 269 -19.32 -1.50 -10.02
N ALA A 270 -18.34 -0.67 -9.68
CA ALA A 270 -18.14 0.65 -10.31
C ALA A 270 -17.87 0.50 -11.81
N MET A 271 -17.04 -0.44 -12.21
CA MET A 271 -16.76 -0.76 -13.61
C MET A 271 -18.01 -1.24 -14.35
N ARG A 272 -18.78 -2.15 -13.74
CA ARG A 272 -20.05 -2.64 -14.31
C ARG A 272 -21.02 -1.50 -14.58
N ARG A 273 -21.19 -0.58 -13.64
CA ARG A 273 -22.07 0.60 -13.79
C ARG A 273 -21.58 1.56 -14.87
N ALA A 274 -20.26 1.72 -15.00
CA ALA A 274 -19.64 2.56 -16.03
C ALA A 274 -19.56 1.88 -17.39
N GLY A 275 -19.88 0.58 -17.50
CA GLY A 275 -19.75 -0.19 -18.73
C GLY A 275 -18.30 -0.51 -19.11
N ALA A 276 -17.34 -0.43 -18.20
CA ALA A 276 -15.96 -0.82 -18.45
C ALA A 276 -15.87 -2.35 -18.64
N SER A 277 -15.06 -2.81 -19.60
CA SER A 277 -15.00 -4.21 -20.00
C SER A 277 -13.76 -4.96 -19.54
N ALA A 278 -12.69 -4.25 -19.20
CA ALA A 278 -11.44 -4.86 -18.75
C ALA A 278 -10.79 -4.08 -17.60
N LEU A 279 -10.15 -4.82 -16.69
CA LEU A 279 -9.32 -4.31 -15.60
C LEU A 279 -7.95 -4.96 -15.71
N ALA A 280 -6.93 -4.15 -15.87
CA ALA A 280 -5.54 -4.56 -15.77
C ALA A 280 -4.92 -4.06 -14.46
N ILE A 281 -4.29 -4.97 -13.71
CA ILE A 281 -3.71 -4.71 -12.39
C ILE A 281 -2.24 -5.11 -12.41
N GLU A 282 -1.36 -4.27 -11.84
CA GLU A 282 0.05 -4.63 -11.70
C GLU A 282 0.24 -5.79 -10.73
N ALA A 283 0.76 -6.90 -11.24
CA ALA A 283 1.03 -8.11 -10.46
C ALA A 283 2.18 -7.87 -9.46
N GLY A 284 2.08 -8.49 -8.28
CA GLY A 284 3.07 -8.36 -7.21
C GLY A 284 3.14 -6.99 -6.54
N SER A 285 2.35 -6.00 -7.01
CA SER A 285 2.37 -4.62 -6.50
C SER A 285 0.99 -4.08 -6.14
N SER A 286 -0.07 -4.87 -6.34
CA SER A 286 -1.44 -4.47 -6.05
C SER A 286 -2.16 -5.56 -5.28
N LEU A 287 -3.02 -5.20 -4.34
CA LEU A 287 -3.83 -6.11 -3.54
C LEU A 287 -5.16 -6.42 -4.23
N ILE A 288 -5.61 -7.67 -4.13
CA ILE A 288 -6.97 -8.07 -4.47
C ILE A 288 -7.70 -8.42 -3.18
N ILE A 289 -8.67 -7.58 -2.82
CA ILE A 289 -9.50 -7.75 -1.64
C ILE A 289 -10.60 -8.77 -1.97
N ASP A 290 -10.59 -9.92 -1.29
CA ASP A 290 -11.51 -11.03 -1.59
C ASP A 290 -11.46 -11.45 -3.06
N ALA A 291 -10.37 -12.12 -3.45
CA ALA A 291 -10.13 -12.55 -4.83
C ALA A 291 -11.27 -13.43 -5.38
N ALA A 292 -11.93 -14.23 -4.54
CA ALA A 292 -13.05 -15.07 -4.94
C ALA A 292 -14.28 -14.21 -5.29
N ALA A 293 -14.59 -13.20 -4.47
CA ALA A 293 -15.71 -12.29 -4.75
C ALA A 293 -15.42 -11.39 -5.97
N VAL A 294 -14.18 -10.90 -6.12
CA VAL A 294 -13.73 -10.13 -7.30
C VAL A 294 -13.91 -10.96 -8.57
N GLY A 295 -13.38 -12.20 -8.61
CA GLY A 295 -13.51 -13.10 -9.75
C GLY A 295 -14.98 -13.41 -10.08
N ALA A 296 -15.78 -13.74 -9.07
CA ALA A 296 -17.21 -14.01 -9.26
C ALA A 296 -18.00 -12.77 -9.74
N ALA A 297 -17.68 -11.58 -9.24
CA ALA A 297 -18.31 -10.34 -9.71
C ALA A 297 -17.91 -10.00 -11.15
N ALA A 298 -16.63 -10.15 -11.49
CA ALA A 298 -16.10 -9.94 -12.82
C ALA A 298 -16.74 -10.91 -13.83
N ASP A 299 -16.84 -12.20 -13.49
CA ASP A 299 -17.47 -13.23 -14.33
C ASP A 299 -18.94 -12.91 -14.61
N ARG A 300 -19.70 -12.48 -13.58
CA ARG A 300 -21.13 -12.08 -13.76
C ARG A 300 -21.29 -10.84 -14.62
N ALA A 301 -20.32 -9.92 -14.56
CA ALA A 301 -20.35 -8.68 -15.33
C ALA A 301 -19.66 -8.79 -16.69
N GLU A 302 -19.14 -9.97 -17.05
CA GLU A 302 -18.36 -10.22 -18.28
C GLU A 302 -17.14 -9.27 -18.40
N ILE A 303 -16.53 -8.91 -17.25
CA ILE A 303 -15.32 -8.08 -17.17
C ILE A 303 -14.09 -8.97 -17.15
N ALA A 304 -13.11 -8.69 -18.04
CA ALA A 304 -11.81 -9.32 -17.98
C ALA A 304 -10.97 -8.69 -16.86
N VAL A 305 -10.46 -9.51 -15.94
CA VAL A 305 -9.49 -9.05 -14.93
C VAL A 305 -8.16 -9.74 -15.18
N TRP A 306 -7.10 -8.93 -15.32
CA TRP A 306 -5.79 -9.40 -15.76
C TRP A 306 -4.67 -8.79 -14.94
N GLY A 307 -3.77 -9.65 -14.41
CA GLY A 307 -2.52 -9.23 -13.80
C GLY A 307 -1.42 -9.07 -14.85
N PHE A 308 -0.86 -7.86 -15.00
CA PHE A 308 0.25 -7.59 -15.91
C PHE A 308 1.57 -7.42 -15.14
N ASP A 309 2.69 -7.68 -15.81
CA ASP A 309 4.03 -7.50 -15.25
C ASP A 309 4.55 -6.10 -15.62
N ALA A 310 5.05 -5.35 -14.63
CA ALA A 310 5.65 -4.02 -14.85
C ALA A 310 6.85 -4.04 -15.80
N SER A 311 7.58 -5.17 -15.87
CA SER A 311 8.79 -5.32 -16.67
C SER A 311 8.56 -5.61 -18.16
N GLU A 312 7.33 -5.87 -18.61
CA GLU A 312 7.03 -6.27 -19.99
C GLU A 312 7.12 -5.15 -21.04
N ASP A 313 7.51 -3.91 -20.69
CA ASP A 313 7.53 -2.76 -21.60
C ASP A 313 8.90 -2.43 -22.22
N ALA A 314 9.89 -3.30 -22.10
CA ALA A 314 11.23 -3.04 -22.63
C ALA A 314 11.49 -3.69 -24.02
N SER A 315 10.44 -3.95 -24.81
CA SER A 315 10.62 -4.57 -26.15
C SER A 315 9.92 -3.77 -27.22
#